data_2df982e377b1a35804ea4b99a1c24afa
#
_entry.id   2df982e377b1a35804ea4b99a1c24afa
#
_cell.length_a   1.000
_cell.length_b   1.000
_cell.length_c   1.000
_cell.angle_alpha   90.00
_cell.angle_beta   90.00
_cell.angle_gamma   90.00
#
_symmetry.space_group_name_H-M   'P 1'
#
loop_
_entity.id
_entity.type
_entity.pdbx_description
1 polymer ?
#
loop_
_entity_poly.entity_id
_entity_poly.type
_entity_poly.pdbx_seq_one_letter_code
_entity_poly.pdbx_strand_id
1 'polypeptide(L)'
;MPGIRRGDRVPILGELRGEIMVLEPLLVKELGPHGATIETRFPLALNSLHDLRLPLGSGAVVVKARVVHSLVGEMEQDAVRYRSGVEFVEPPAYVGAAIDEFLETLKTT
;
A
#
# COMPACT_ATOMS: atom_id res chain seq x y z
N MET A 1 -30.39 -7.86 34.51
CA MET A 1 -29.55 -8.41 33.43
C MET A 1 -28.11 -8.00 33.69
N PRO A 2 -27.21 -8.96 33.81
CA PRO A 2 -25.83 -8.57 34.03
C PRO A 2 -25.31 -7.82 32.81
N GLY A 3 -24.83 -6.62 33.02
CA GLY A 3 -24.20 -5.85 31.96
C GLY A 3 -22.92 -6.52 31.50
N ILE A 4 -22.53 -6.27 30.24
CA ILE A 4 -21.28 -6.72 29.72
C ILE A 4 -20.18 -5.93 30.43
N ARG A 5 -19.27 -6.62 31.10
CA ARG A 5 -18.16 -5.97 31.78
C ARG A 5 -17.18 -5.48 30.74
N ARG A 6 -16.57 -4.31 31.00
CA ARG A 6 -15.50 -3.80 30.17
C ARG A 6 -14.35 -4.81 30.13
N GLY A 7 -14.00 -5.29 28.96
CA GLY A 7 -13.00 -6.32 28.78
C GLY A 7 -13.54 -7.73 28.55
N ASP A 8 -14.83 -7.95 28.78
CA ASP A 8 -15.42 -9.25 28.47
C ASP A 8 -15.45 -9.50 26.97
N ARG A 9 -15.18 -10.75 26.60
CA ARG A 9 -15.31 -11.20 25.22
C ARG A 9 -16.73 -11.71 25.01
N VAL A 10 -17.36 -11.18 23.98
CA VAL A 10 -18.75 -11.54 23.66
C VAL A 10 -18.73 -12.41 22.40
N PRO A 11 -19.38 -13.59 22.44
CA PRO A 11 -19.50 -14.43 21.25
C PRO A 11 -20.25 -13.70 20.14
N ILE A 12 -19.76 -13.83 18.91
CA ILE A 12 -20.43 -13.28 17.75
C ILE A 12 -21.34 -14.35 17.17
N LEU A 13 -22.64 -14.07 17.18
CA LEU A 13 -23.62 -14.92 16.55
C LEU A 13 -23.70 -14.54 15.08
N GLY A 14 -23.46 -15.51 14.23
CA GLY A 14 -23.36 -15.25 12.81
C GLY A 14 -21.93 -15.01 12.39
N GLU A 15 -21.73 -14.22 11.34
CA GLU A 15 -20.44 -14.04 10.69
C GLU A 15 -20.01 -12.59 10.74
N LEU A 16 -18.88 -12.32 11.38
CA LEU A 16 -18.23 -11.02 11.36
C LEU A 16 -16.87 -11.20 10.71
N ARG A 17 -16.70 -10.64 9.51
CA ARG A 17 -15.47 -10.78 8.74
C ARG A 17 -14.53 -9.63 9.05
N GLY A 18 -13.32 -9.97 9.42
CA GLY A 18 -12.23 -9.02 9.59
C GLY A 18 -11.12 -9.32 8.63
N GLU A 19 -10.09 -8.49 8.65
CA GLU A 19 -8.91 -8.67 7.83
C GLU A 19 -7.67 -8.55 8.70
N ILE A 20 -6.64 -9.32 8.33
CA ILE A 20 -5.33 -9.16 8.92
C ILE A 20 -4.50 -8.35 7.95
N MET A 21 -3.97 -7.23 8.40
CA MET A 21 -3.08 -6.43 7.59
C MET A 21 -1.66 -6.98 7.76
N VAL A 22 -1.04 -7.31 6.64
CA VAL A 22 0.31 -7.87 6.63
C VAL A 22 1.23 -6.92 5.90
N LEU A 23 2.39 -6.64 6.50
CA LEU A 23 3.41 -5.83 5.86
C LEU A 23 4.22 -6.73 4.93
N GLU A 24 4.08 -6.53 3.64
CA GLU A 24 4.84 -7.22 2.62
C GLU A 24 5.79 -6.23 1.96
N PRO A 25 7.07 -6.61 1.75
CA PRO A 25 8.00 -5.73 1.07
C PRO A 25 7.62 -5.55 -0.40
N LEU A 26 7.85 -4.35 -0.90
CA LEU A 26 7.68 -4.03 -2.30
C LEU A 26 8.83 -3.14 -2.76
N LEU A 27 9.02 -3.07 -4.07
CA LEU A 27 9.95 -2.12 -4.67
C LEU A 27 9.14 -1.08 -5.43
N VAL A 28 9.44 0.18 -5.19
CA VAL A 28 8.87 1.28 -5.97
C VAL A 28 9.77 1.50 -7.17
N LYS A 29 9.26 1.24 -8.35
CA LYS A 29 10.02 1.38 -9.61
C LYS A 29 9.85 2.77 -10.21
N GLU A 30 8.67 3.35 -10.05
CA GLU A 30 8.36 4.69 -10.51
C GLU A 30 7.46 5.34 -9.49
N LEU A 31 7.64 6.63 -9.25
CA LEU A 31 6.85 7.39 -8.29
C LEU A 31 6.50 8.75 -8.89
N GLY A 32 5.23 9.08 -8.85
CA GLY A 32 4.72 10.37 -9.25
C GLY A 32 3.77 10.93 -8.20
N PRO A 33 3.29 12.16 -8.39
CA PRO A 33 2.40 12.78 -7.41
C PRO A 33 1.03 12.11 -7.29
N HIS A 34 0.63 11.33 -8.30
CA HIS A 34 -0.70 10.72 -8.34
C HIS A 34 -0.69 9.20 -8.27
N GLY A 35 0.48 8.59 -8.31
CA GLY A 35 0.58 7.13 -8.30
C GLY A 35 2.00 6.63 -8.42
N ALA A 36 2.12 5.32 -8.56
CA ALA A 36 3.42 4.65 -8.60
C ALA A 36 3.34 3.37 -9.40
N THR A 37 4.50 2.89 -9.83
CA THR A 37 4.67 1.53 -10.32
C THR A 37 5.45 0.77 -9.27
N ILE A 38 4.91 -0.35 -8.81
CA ILE A 38 5.50 -1.15 -7.75
C ILE A 38 5.70 -2.59 -8.21
N GLU A 39 6.70 -3.24 -7.64
CA GLU A 39 6.93 -4.67 -7.83
C GLU A 39 6.72 -5.40 -6.51
N THR A 40 5.99 -6.50 -6.59
CA THR A 40 5.66 -7.34 -5.46
C THR A 40 5.94 -8.81 -5.78
N ARG A 41 6.03 -9.63 -4.76
CA ARG A 41 6.19 -11.08 -4.94
C ARG A 41 4.87 -11.78 -5.22
N PHE A 42 3.76 -11.11 -4.98
CA PHE A 42 2.42 -11.64 -5.20
C PHE A 42 1.66 -10.76 -6.16
N PRO A 43 0.79 -11.34 -7.00
CA PRO A 43 -0.05 -10.52 -7.86
C PRO A 43 -1.07 -9.73 -7.03
N LEU A 44 -1.29 -8.49 -7.41
CA LEU A 44 -2.32 -7.66 -6.80
C LEU A 44 -3.51 -7.60 -7.73
N ALA A 45 -4.70 -7.80 -7.18
CA ALA A 45 -5.92 -7.79 -7.98
C ALA A 45 -6.23 -6.38 -8.48
N LEU A 46 -6.71 -6.30 -9.72
CA LEU A 46 -7.18 -5.03 -10.28
C LEU A 46 -8.27 -4.44 -9.40
N ASN A 47 -8.25 -3.13 -9.23
CA ASN A 47 -9.17 -2.35 -8.40
C ASN A 47 -9.07 -2.62 -6.91
N SER A 48 -8.15 -3.47 -6.46
CA SER A 48 -7.94 -3.67 -5.03
C SER A 48 -7.26 -2.44 -4.40
N LEU A 49 -7.60 -2.19 -3.14
CA LEU A 49 -7.07 -1.06 -2.37
C LEU A 49 -6.06 -1.57 -1.37
N HIS A 50 -4.94 -0.87 -1.27
CA HIS A 50 -3.87 -1.21 -0.35
C HIS A 50 -3.31 0.05 0.29
N ASP A 51 -2.92 -0.05 1.55
CA ASP A 51 -2.18 1.04 2.19
C ASP A 51 -0.70 0.79 1.96
N LEU A 52 -0.05 1.73 1.29
CA LEU A 52 1.37 1.65 1.01
C LEU A 52 2.14 2.53 1.99
N ARG A 53 3.17 1.97 2.60
CA ARG A 53 4.10 2.73 3.41
C ARG A 53 5.32 3.03 2.56
N LEU A 54 5.56 4.30 2.33
CA LEU A 54 6.65 4.77 1.48
C LEU A 54 7.67 5.53 2.32
N PRO A 55 8.89 5.00 2.46
CA PRO A 55 9.96 5.74 3.13
C PRO A 55 10.52 6.79 2.16
N LEU A 56 10.23 8.05 2.44
CA LEU A 56 10.62 9.16 1.58
C LEU A 56 11.59 10.07 2.34
N GLY A 57 12.87 9.86 2.13
CA GLY A 57 13.89 10.69 2.78
C GLY A 57 13.92 10.50 4.28
N SER A 58 13.62 11.55 5.04
CA SER A 58 13.71 11.54 6.50
C SER A 58 12.53 10.90 7.21
N GLY A 59 11.46 10.56 6.50
CA GLY A 59 10.27 10.00 7.10
C GLY A 59 9.55 9.05 6.17
N ALA A 60 8.49 8.44 6.68
CA ALA A 60 7.64 7.57 5.88
C ALA A 60 6.22 8.12 5.85
N VAL A 61 5.55 7.92 4.74
CA VAL A 61 4.12 8.25 4.61
C VAL A 61 3.35 6.98 4.31
N VAL A 62 2.09 6.97 4.72
CA VAL A 62 1.16 5.90 4.37
C VAL A 62 0.11 6.50 3.45
N VAL A 63 -0.09 5.87 2.30
CA VAL A 63 -1.04 6.34 1.30
C VAL A 63 -1.87 5.18 0.78
N LYS A 64 -3.16 5.41 0.63
CA LYS A 64 -4.06 4.43 0.04
C LYS A 64 -3.89 4.43 -1.47
N ALA A 65 -3.77 3.24 -2.05
CA ALA A 65 -3.55 3.09 -3.49
C ALA A 65 -4.49 2.04 -4.07
N ARG A 66 -4.98 2.33 -5.28
CA ARG A 66 -5.81 1.39 -6.04
C ARG A 66 -4.99 0.82 -7.18
N VAL A 67 -5.05 -0.49 -7.36
CA VAL A 67 -4.36 -1.16 -8.46
C VAL A 67 -5.12 -0.90 -9.76
N VAL A 68 -4.47 -0.25 -10.72
CA VAL A 68 -5.06 0.07 -12.02
C VAL A 68 -4.48 -0.73 -13.18
N HIS A 69 -3.27 -1.28 -12.99
CA HIS A 69 -2.63 -2.20 -13.94
C HIS A 69 -1.97 -3.32 -13.18
N SER A 70 -1.95 -4.50 -13.76
CA SER A 70 -1.22 -5.63 -13.19
C SER A 70 -0.59 -6.43 -14.32
N LEU A 71 0.73 -6.54 -14.30
CA LEU A 71 1.50 -7.26 -15.30
C LEU A 71 2.46 -8.22 -14.60
N VAL A 72 2.71 -9.36 -15.22
CA VAL A 72 3.78 -10.24 -14.77
C VAL A 72 5.09 -9.57 -15.18
N GLY A 73 5.93 -9.29 -14.20
CA GLY A 73 7.24 -8.70 -14.42
C GLY A 73 8.27 -9.75 -14.84
N GLU A 74 9.52 -9.33 -14.82
CA GLU A 74 10.61 -10.21 -15.23
C GLU A 74 10.85 -11.31 -14.22
N MET A 75 11.24 -12.49 -14.70
CA MET A 75 11.74 -13.56 -13.86
C MET A 75 13.19 -13.28 -13.51
N GLU A 76 13.47 -13.07 -12.24
CA GLU A 76 14.81 -12.97 -11.72
C GLU A 76 15.13 -14.18 -10.86
N GLN A 77 16.16 -14.96 -11.22
CA GLN A 77 16.65 -16.07 -10.41
C GLN A 77 15.55 -17.04 -9.97
N ASP A 78 14.70 -17.47 -10.88
CA ASP A 78 13.58 -18.38 -10.65
C ASP A 78 12.43 -17.80 -9.80
N ALA A 79 12.48 -16.51 -9.48
CA ALA A 79 11.38 -15.84 -8.79
C ALA A 79 10.59 -14.97 -9.77
N VAL A 80 9.29 -15.13 -9.77
CA VAL A 80 8.39 -14.27 -10.55
C VAL A 80 8.09 -13.03 -9.76
N ARG A 81 8.30 -11.87 -10.37
CA ARG A 81 7.89 -10.60 -9.79
C ARG A 81 6.72 -10.05 -10.57
N TYR A 82 5.81 -9.43 -9.85
CA TYR A 82 4.61 -8.84 -10.42
C TYR A 82 4.73 -7.33 -10.37
N ARG A 83 4.48 -6.68 -11.49
CA ARG A 83 4.53 -5.23 -11.58
C ARG A 83 3.12 -4.70 -11.64
N SER A 84 2.80 -3.75 -10.77
CA SER A 84 1.48 -3.15 -10.68
C SER A 84 1.59 -1.64 -10.77
N GLY A 85 0.73 -1.03 -11.59
CA GLY A 85 0.49 0.40 -11.55
C GLY A 85 -0.58 0.68 -10.53
N VAL A 86 -0.32 1.63 -9.65
CA VAL A 86 -1.28 2.04 -8.62
C VAL A 86 -1.54 3.54 -8.70
N GLU A 87 -2.75 3.91 -8.37
CA GLU A 87 -3.20 5.29 -8.30
C GLU A 87 -3.50 5.63 -6.86
N PHE A 88 -2.99 6.77 -6.37
CA PHE A 88 -3.24 7.19 -4.99
C PHE A 88 -4.67 7.68 -4.87
N VAL A 89 -5.36 7.24 -3.81
CA VAL A 89 -6.76 7.57 -3.57
C VAL A 89 -6.82 8.67 -2.54
N GLU A 90 -7.22 9.86 -2.98
CA GLU A 90 -7.43 11.03 -2.11
C GLU A 90 -6.31 11.20 -1.08
N PRO A 91 -5.04 11.31 -1.51
CA PRO A 91 -3.95 11.43 -0.56
C PRO A 91 -4.09 12.74 0.23
N PRO A 92 -3.84 12.70 1.56
CA PRO A 92 -3.80 13.93 2.33
C PRO A 92 -2.74 14.89 1.79
N ALA A 93 -2.93 16.19 2.00
CA ALA A 93 -2.02 17.20 1.48
C ALA A 93 -0.55 16.98 1.91
N TYR A 94 -0.32 16.53 3.15
CA TYR A 94 1.03 16.28 3.63
C TYR A 94 1.71 15.12 2.89
N VAL A 95 0.95 14.14 2.42
CA VAL A 95 1.49 13.04 1.63
C VAL A 95 1.95 13.54 0.27
N GLY A 96 1.11 14.33 -0.40
CA GLY A 96 1.47 14.93 -1.68
C GLY A 96 2.72 15.80 -1.56
N ALA A 97 2.79 16.60 -0.52
CA ALA A 97 3.95 17.46 -0.27
C ALA A 97 5.22 16.62 -0.04
N ALA A 98 5.13 15.54 0.71
CA ALA A 98 6.27 14.66 0.97
C ALA A 98 6.76 13.99 -0.32
N ILE A 99 5.84 13.55 -1.17
CA ILE A 99 6.19 12.96 -2.47
C ILE A 99 6.88 13.99 -3.36
N ASP A 100 6.31 15.18 -3.46
CA ASP A 100 6.89 16.25 -4.28
C ASP A 100 8.30 16.63 -3.81
N GLU A 101 8.48 16.77 -2.51
CA GLU A 101 9.79 17.06 -1.94
C GLU A 101 10.80 15.96 -2.25
N PHE A 102 10.41 14.71 -2.10
CA PHE A 102 11.28 13.59 -2.42
C PHE A 102 11.66 13.58 -3.90
N LEU A 103 10.69 13.80 -4.81
CA LEU A 103 10.97 13.84 -6.24
C LEU A 103 11.90 14.99 -6.61
N GLU A 104 11.79 16.14 -5.94
CA GLU A 104 12.73 17.25 -6.16
C GLU A 104 14.16 16.86 -5.79
N THR A 105 14.37 16.08 -4.72
CA THR A 105 15.70 15.62 -4.34
C THR A 105 16.32 14.73 -5.43
N LEU A 106 15.52 13.95 -6.13
CA LEU A 106 16.00 13.10 -7.22
C LEU A 106 16.44 13.91 -8.44
N LYS A 107 15.82 15.06 -8.66
CA LYS A 107 16.16 15.92 -9.81
C LYS A 107 17.43 16.72 -9.60
N THR A 108 17.87 16.91 -8.38
CA THR A 108 19.01 17.75 -8.04
C THR A 108 20.33 16.98 -7.96
N THR A 109 20.31 15.69 -8.19
CA THR A 109 21.53 14.87 -8.17
C THR A 109 22.20 14.75 -9.52
#